data_fcbc33ea5ce59e4077044d86172bed39
#
_entry.id   fcbc33ea5ce59e4077044d86172bed39
#
_cell.length_a   1.000
_cell.length_b   1.000
_cell.length_c   1.000
_cell.angle_alpha   90.00
_cell.angle_beta   90.00
_cell.angle_gamma   90.00
#
_symmetry.space_group_name_H-M   'P 1'
#
loop_
_entity.id
_entity.type
_entity.pdbx_description
1 polymer ?
#
loop_
_entity_poly.entity_id
_entity_poly.type
_entity_poly.pdbx_seq_one_letter_code
_entity_poly.pdbx_strand_id
1 'polypeptide(L)'
;KGGTKLIRHLSKSFEANQPILIGKESNDLANNTLKVTAFKKEHDAADPHSFIISYQGIHVGIITDIGIACNNVTHYFQQCHAAFLESNYDEILLKNGRYSQPLKERISNGKGHISNRQALDLFKNYRPKNMSHLLLAHLSKENNSPELALQNFLPHANQTQILVASRYEPSPLIEIAPVDRYELQLLHKPKPVIKATQGSLFD
;
A
#
# COMPACT_ATOMS: atom_id res chain seq x y z
N LYS A 1 -21.30 7.93 10.30
CA LYS A 1 -22.37 8.03 9.27
C LYS A 1 -22.09 9.11 8.18
N GLY A 2 -21.06 9.94 8.30
CA GLY A 2 -20.71 10.98 7.31
C GLY A 2 -19.87 10.49 6.12
N GLY A 3 -19.05 9.46 6.27
CA GLY A 3 -18.11 8.98 5.24
C GLY A 3 -18.78 8.40 3.98
N THR A 4 -19.91 7.72 4.15
CA THR A 4 -20.62 7.09 3.02
C THR A 4 -21.25 8.11 2.06
N LYS A 5 -21.65 9.30 2.55
CA LYS A 5 -22.17 10.38 1.69
C LYS A 5 -21.08 11.04 0.84
N LEU A 6 -19.90 11.24 1.42
CA LEU A 6 -18.75 11.80 0.72
C LEU A 6 -18.28 10.88 -0.41
N ILE A 7 -18.16 9.57 -0.14
CA ILE A 7 -17.77 8.57 -1.14
C ILE A 7 -18.77 8.50 -2.29
N ARG A 8 -20.09 8.55 -2.02
CA ARG A 8 -21.13 8.57 -3.07
C ARG A 8 -21.13 9.86 -3.90
N HIS A 9 -20.74 10.98 -3.32
CA HIS A 9 -20.65 12.24 -4.04
C HIS A 9 -19.40 12.26 -4.93
N LEU A 10 -18.29 11.75 -4.44
CA LEU A 10 -17.05 11.60 -5.20
C LEU A 10 -17.20 10.61 -6.37
N SER A 11 -17.89 9.48 -6.19
CA SER A 11 -18.06 8.47 -7.25
C SER A 11 -18.85 8.95 -8.48
N LYS A 12 -19.63 10.01 -8.39
CA LYS A 12 -20.36 10.60 -9.50
C LYS A 12 -19.54 11.60 -10.32
N SER A 13 -18.37 11.99 -9.84
CA SER A 13 -17.55 13.07 -10.41
C SER A 13 -16.21 12.58 -10.97
N PHE A 14 -15.92 11.27 -10.91
CA PHE A 14 -14.65 10.74 -11.37
C PHE A 14 -14.65 10.46 -12.87
N GLU A 15 -14.03 11.31 -13.65
CA GLU A 15 -13.44 10.88 -14.91
C GLU A 15 -12.08 10.23 -14.62
N ALA A 16 -11.83 9.03 -15.18
CA ALA A 16 -10.56 8.33 -14.99
C ALA A 16 -9.40 9.25 -15.40
N ASN A 17 -8.38 9.32 -14.54
CA ASN A 17 -7.19 10.16 -14.68
C ASN A 17 -7.40 11.68 -14.51
N GLN A 18 -8.59 12.14 -14.14
CA GLN A 18 -8.80 13.54 -13.74
C GLN A 18 -8.63 13.68 -12.22
N PRO A 19 -7.82 14.63 -11.74
CA PRO A 19 -7.65 14.86 -10.30
C PRO A 19 -8.83 15.61 -9.72
N ILE A 20 -9.32 15.18 -8.57
CA ILE A 20 -10.21 15.97 -7.73
C ILE A 20 -9.38 16.75 -6.73
N LEU A 21 -9.61 18.06 -6.68
CA LEU A 21 -8.99 18.94 -5.71
C LEU A 21 -9.89 19.02 -4.48
N ILE A 22 -9.33 18.68 -3.31
CA ILE A 22 -10.00 18.79 -2.02
C ILE A 22 -9.21 19.81 -1.20
N GLY A 23 -9.74 21.03 -1.05
CA GLY A 23 -9.09 22.08 -0.30
C GLY A 23 -10.05 23.19 0.09
N LYS A 24 -9.69 23.98 1.10
CA LYS A 24 -10.41 25.22 1.42
C LYS A 24 -10.11 26.28 0.35
N GLU A 25 -11.12 27.00 -0.08
CA GLU A 25 -10.97 28.23 -0.88
C GLU A 25 -10.13 29.25 -0.10
N SER A 26 -8.84 29.31 -0.34
CA SER A 26 -7.98 30.41 0.06
C SER A 26 -6.99 30.71 -1.05
N ASN A 27 -6.67 32.00 -1.23
CA ASN A 27 -5.90 32.56 -2.34
C ASN A 27 -4.44 32.08 -2.47
N ASP A 28 -4.03 31.02 -1.76
CA ASP A 28 -2.68 30.44 -1.77
C ASP A 28 -2.69 29.00 -2.30
N LEU A 29 -3.31 28.82 -3.47
CA LEU A 29 -3.74 27.53 -4.01
C LEU A 29 -2.62 26.68 -4.63
N ALA A 30 -1.43 27.21 -4.87
CA ALA A 30 -0.43 26.48 -5.66
C ALA A 30 0.20 25.28 -4.93
N ASN A 31 0.36 25.33 -3.59
CA ASN A 31 1.11 24.33 -2.83
C ASN A 31 0.35 23.65 -1.68
N ASN A 32 -0.89 24.03 -1.37
CA ASN A 32 -1.62 23.56 -0.19
C ASN A 32 -2.91 22.79 -0.52
N THR A 33 -3.04 22.27 -1.72
CA THR A 33 -4.23 21.55 -2.17
C THR A 33 -4.02 20.05 -2.13
N LEU A 34 -4.88 19.34 -1.41
CA LEU A 34 -4.95 17.88 -1.48
C LEU A 34 -5.58 17.48 -2.82
N LYS A 35 -4.84 16.70 -3.61
CA LYS A 35 -5.26 16.19 -4.90
C LYS A 35 -5.49 14.68 -4.82
N VAL A 36 -6.64 14.21 -5.29
CA VAL A 36 -6.93 12.77 -5.43
C VAL A 36 -7.07 12.44 -6.92
N THR A 37 -6.24 11.52 -7.41
CA THR A 37 -6.30 11.00 -8.78
C THR A 37 -6.81 9.57 -8.73
N ALA A 38 -7.92 9.29 -9.40
CA ALA A 38 -8.42 7.95 -9.60
C ALA A 38 -7.84 7.37 -10.90
N PHE A 39 -7.49 6.10 -10.90
CA PHE A 39 -7.04 5.39 -12.10
C PHE A 39 -7.65 3.99 -12.18
N LYS A 40 -7.97 3.57 -13.39
CA LYS A 40 -8.55 2.24 -13.64
C LYS A 40 -7.58 1.13 -13.34
N LYS A 41 -8.11 0.05 -12.82
CA LYS A 41 -7.40 -1.19 -12.49
C LYS A 41 -8.18 -2.40 -12.98
N GLU A 42 -7.55 -3.57 -13.01
CA GLU A 42 -8.22 -4.84 -13.27
C GLU A 42 -8.78 -5.41 -11.96
N HIS A 43 -10.11 -5.52 -11.87
CA HIS A 43 -10.84 -6.15 -10.77
C HIS A 43 -12.26 -6.50 -11.21
N ASP A 44 -12.91 -7.46 -10.55
CA ASP A 44 -14.25 -7.97 -10.87
C ASP A 44 -15.40 -7.08 -10.31
N ALA A 45 -15.20 -5.77 -10.30
CA ALA A 45 -16.19 -4.75 -9.95
C ALA A 45 -16.70 -4.02 -11.21
N ALA A 46 -17.83 -3.33 -11.09
CA ALA A 46 -18.46 -2.64 -12.22
C ALA A 46 -17.59 -1.51 -12.79
N ASP A 47 -16.89 -0.77 -11.95
CA ASP A 47 -15.97 0.32 -12.36
C ASP A 47 -14.82 0.44 -11.36
N PRO A 48 -13.82 -0.47 -11.44
CA PRO A 48 -12.77 -0.57 -10.45
C PRO A 48 -11.70 0.51 -10.60
N HIS A 49 -11.46 1.25 -9.52
CA HIS A 49 -10.42 2.29 -9.45
C HIS A 49 -9.53 2.10 -8.23
N SER A 50 -8.28 2.46 -8.38
CA SER A 50 -7.32 2.76 -7.31
C SER A 50 -7.05 4.26 -7.30
N PHE A 51 -6.36 4.75 -6.25
CA PHE A 51 -6.23 6.18 -6.02
C PHE A 51 -4.81 6.57 -5.67
N ILE A 52 -4.40 7.76 -6.13
CA ILE A 52 -3.22 8.48 -5.63
C ILE A 52 -3.71 9.72 -4.91
N ILE A 53 -3.31 9.86 -3.66
CA ILE A 53 -3.51 11.05 -2.85
C ILE A 53 -2.21 11.84 -2.88
N SER A 54 -2.27 13.10 -3.33
CA SER A 54 -1.10 13.95 -3.50
C SER A 54 -1.24 15.23 -2.69
N TYR A 55 -0.19 15.57 -1.94
CA TYR A 55 -0.10 16.80 -1.16
C TYR A 55 1.35 17.26 -1.09
N GLN A 56 1.64 18.51 -1.42
CA GLN A 56 2.98 19.11 -1.37
C GLN A 56 4.09 18.24 -2.00
N GLY A 57 3.80 17.63 -3.16
CA GLY A 57 4.75 16.76 -3.85
C GLY A 57 4.86 15.33 -3.30
N ILE A 58 4.21 15.01 -2.19
CA ILE A 58 4.09 13.65 -1.63
C ILE A 58 2.93 12.93 -2.33
N HIS A 59 3.15 11.68 -2.70
CA HIS A 59 2.15 10.80 -3.30
C HIS A 59 1.94 9.56 -2.46
N VAL A 60 0.70 9.30 -2.05
CA VAL A 60 0.29 8.09 -1.32
C VAL A 60 -0.66 7.28 -2.18
N GLY A 61 -0.29 6.05 -2.50
CA GLY A 61 -1.11 5.12 -3.26
C GLY A 61 -2.09 4.35 -2.38
N ILE A 62 -3.35 4.23 -2.84
CA ILE A 62 -4.34 3.29 -2.27
C ILE A 62 -4.64 2.28 -3.37
N ILE A 63 -3.97 1.12 -3.30
CA ILE A 63 -3.89 0.14 -4.38
C ILE A 63 -4.32 -1.23 -3.82
N THR A 64 -5.61 -1.35 -3.57
CA THR A 64 -6.28 -2.57 -3.09
C THR A 64 -7.31 -3.05 -4.10
N ASP A 65 -7.82 -4.27 -3.96
CA ASP A 65 -8.77 -4.87 -4.90
C ASP A 65 -8.23 -4.88 -6.33
N ILE A 66 -7.02 -5.37 -6.50
CA ILE A 66 -6.35 -5.47 -7.81
C ILE A 66 -6.18 -6.95 -8.20
N GLY A 67 -6.66 -7.32 -9.37
CA GLY A 67 -6.51 -8.68 -9.89
C GLY A 67 -5.12 -8.97 -10.47
N ILE A 68 -4.50 -7.95 -11.07
CA ILE A 68 -3.13 -8.00 -11.60
C ILE A 68 -2.44 -6.63 -11.47
N ALA A 69 -1.11 -6.63 -11.50
CA ALA A 69 -0.30 -5.42 -11.63
C ALA A 69 -0.32 -4.91 -13.08
N CYS A 70 -1.47 -4.40 -13.54
CA CYS A 70 -1.62 -3.85 -14.89
C CYS A 70 -0.78 -2.57 -15.09
N ASN A 71 -0.67 -2.09 -16.34
CA ASN A 71 0.12 -0.91 -16.69
C ASN A 71 -0.22 0.33 -15.86
N ASN A 72 -1.50 0.58 -15.57
CA ASN A 72 -1.89 1.71 -14.73
C ASN A 72 -1.39 1.52 -13.29
N VAL A 73 -1.55 0.33 -12.71
CA VAL A 73 -1.06 0.02 -11.37
C VAL A 73 0.45 0.24 -11.27
N THR A 74 1.22 -0.29 -12.21
CA THR A 74 2.69 -0.11 -12.22
C THR A 74 3.08 1.35 -12.42
N HIS A 75 2.44 2.06 -13.34
CA HIS A 75 2.69 3.47 -13.64
C HIS A 75 2.49 4.36 -12.40
N TYR A 76 1.38 4.19 -11.68
CA TYR A 76 1.12 5.01 -10.51
C TYR A 76 1.89 4.56 -9.27
N PHE A 77 2.13 3.26 -9.12
CA PHE A 77 2.94 2.74 -8.01
C PHE A 77 4.37 3.29 -8.02
N GLN A 78 4.98 3.45 -9.19
CA GLN A 78 6.33 4.02 -9.35
C GLN A 78 6.47 5.46 -8.89
N GLN A 79 5.36 6.16 -8.63
CA GLN A 79 5.34 7.56 -8.21
C GLN A 79 5.12 7.70 -6.69
N CYS A 80 4.85 6.60 -5.97
CA CYS A 80 4.42 6.64 -4.58
C CYS A 80 5.59 6.83 -3.61
N HIS A 81 5.46 7.77 -2.68
CA HIS A 81 6.33 7.91 -1.51
C HIS A 81 5.91 6.94 -0.40
N ALA A 82 4.63 6.61 -0.34
CA ALA A 82 4.07 5.53 0.45
C ALA A 82 2.89 4.89 -0.29
N ALA A 83 2.56 3.63 0.02
CA ALA A 83 1.42 2.98 -0.57
C ALA A 83 0.77 1.99 0.39
N PHE A 84 -0.57 1.93 0.34
CA PHE A 84 -1.33 0.75 0.74
C PHE A 84 -1.40 -0.16 -0.47
N LEU A 85 -0.76 -1.31 -0.39
CA LEU A 85 -0.72 -2.29 -1.48
C LEU A 85 -1.42 -3.56 -1.05
N GLU A 86 -2.31 -4.07 -1.89
CA GLU A 86 -2.90 -5.37 -1.67
C GLU A 86 -1.83 -6.46 -1.55
N SER A 87 -2.02 -7.33 -0.56
CA SER A 87 -1.31 -8.59 -0.38
C SER A 87 -2.34 -9.59 0.14
N ASN A 88 -3.23 -10.05 -0.77
CA ASN A 88 -4.48 -10.68 -0.34
C ASN A 88 -4.26 -12.08 0.18
N TYR A 89 -3.59 -12.95 -0.56
CA TYR A 89 -3.50 -14.36 -0.20
C TYR A 89 -2.11 -14.95 -0.37
N ASP A 90 -1.81 -15.94 0.45
CA ASP A 90 -0.72 -16.89 0.21
C ASP A 90 -1.21 -17.97 -0.76
N GLU A 91 -0.40 -18.28 -1.79
CA GLU A 91 -0.79 -19.22 -2.86
C GLU A 91 -0.99 -20.64 -2.34
N ILE A 92 -0.22 -21.07 -1.33
CA ILE A 92 -0.32 -22.40 -0.74
C ILE A 92 -1.57 -22.48 0.14
N LEU A 93 -1.81 -21.45 0.97
CA LEU A 93 -3.01 -21.40 1.81
C LEU A 93 -4.28 -21.34 0.97
N LEU A 94 -4.32 -20.56 -0.11
CA LEU A 94 -5.47 -20.53 -1.01
C LEU A 94 -5.70 -21.88 -1.67
N LYS A 95 -4.64 -22.51 -2.20
CA LYS A 95 -4.71 -23.81 -2.86
C LYS A 95 -5.29 -24.89 -1.93
N ASN A 96 -4.79 -24.95 -0.70
CA ASN A 96 -5.14 -25.98 0.29
C ASN A 96 -6.32 -25.60 1.19
N GLY A 97 -6.77 -24.33 1.14
CA GLY A 97 -7.84 -23.81 1.99
C GLY A 97 -9.22 -24.38 1.68
N ARG A 98 -10.17 -24.05 2.55
CA ARG A 98 -11.55 -24.60 2.53
C ARG A 98 -12.43 -24.03 1.41
N TYR A 99 -12.01 -23.03 0.69
CA TYR A 99 -12.81 -22.42 -0.36
C TYR A 99 -13.09 -23.42 -1.49
N SER A 100 -14.26 -23.31 -2.07
CA SER A 100 -14.63 -24.11 -3.26
C SER A 100 -13.72 -23.76 -4.44
N GLN A 101 -13.50 -24.72 -5.33
CA GLN A 101 -12.65 -24.51 -6.49
C GLN A 101 -13.05 -23.28 -7.35
N PRO A 102 -14.36 -23.05 -7.64
CA PRO A 102 -14.77 -21.85 -8.37
C PRO A 102 -14.41 -20.54 -7.64
N LEU A 103 -14.46 -20.51 -6.30
CA LEU A 103 -14.08 -19.33 -5.54
C LEU A 103 -12.55 -19.10 -5.56
N LYS A 104 -11.74 -20.16 -5.47
CA LYS A 104 -10.28 -20.09 -5.60
C LYS A 104 -9.89 -19.53 -6.96
N GLU A 105 -10.50 -20.03 -8.02
CA GLU A 105 -10.29 -19.56 -9.38
C GLU A 105 -10.69 -18.09 -9.54
N ARG A 106 -11.85 -17.68 -9.04
CA ARG A 106 -12.28 -16.27 -9.04
C ARG A 106 -11.27 -15.37 -8.34
N ILE A 107 -10.73 -15.78 -7.20
CA ILE A 107 -9.73 -14.99 -6.44
C ILE A 107 -8.46 -14.81 -7.26
N SER A 108 -7.97 -15.87 -7.93
CA SER A 108 -6.63 -15.90 -8.54
C SER A 108 -6.59 -15.74 -10.07
N ASN A 109 -7.74 -15.45 -10.72
CA ASN A 109 -7.86 -15.43 -12.18
C ASN A 109 -7.37 -14.15 -12.89
N GLY A 110 -6.72 -13.26 -12.16
CA GLY A 110 -6.26 -11.96 -12.69
C GLY A 110 -7.31 -10.85 -12.66
N LYS A 111 -8.54 -11.15 -12.19
CA LYS A 111 -9.61 -10.15 -11.93
C LYS A 111 -10.06 -10.13 -10.48
N GLY A 112 -9.70 -11.13 -9.69
CA GLY A 112 -9.98 -11.15 -8.26
C GLY A 112 -8.95 -10.32 -7.47
N HIS A 113 -7.96 -11.00 -6.93
CA HIS A 113 -6.96 -10.38 -6.05
C HIS A 113 -5.55 -10.84 -6.40
N ILE A 114 -4.54 -10.10 -5.94
CA ILE A 114 -3.14 -10.52 -6.07
C ILE A 114 -2.65 -11.28 -4.83
N SER A 115 -1.77 -12.25 -5.07
CA SER A 115 -1.08 -13.00 -4.02
C SER A 115 0.04 -12.17 -3.36
N ASN A 116 0.54 -12.67 -2.22
CA ASN A 116 1.74 -12.13 -1.58
C ASN A 116 2.93 -12.09 -2.56
N ARG A 117 3.10 -13.10 -3.39
CA ARG A 117 4.17 -13.17 -4.39
C ARG A 117 3.99 -12.13 -5.49
N GLN A 118 2.80 -11.99 -6.04
CA GLN A 118 2.52 -10.98 -7.08
C GLN A 118 2.68 -9.54 -6.54
N ALA A 119 2.26 -9.29 -5.30
CA ALA A 119 2.49 -8.02 -4.63
C ALA A 119 3.98 -7.74 -4.40
N LEU A 120 4.74 -8.77 -3.99
CA LEU A 120 6.18 -8.67 -3.86
C LEU A 120 6.87 -8.41 -5.19
N ASP A 121 6.45 -9.05 -6.27
CA ASP A 121 7.00 -8.83 -7.61
C ASP A 121 6.76 -7.39 -8.08
N LEU A 122 5.57 -6.83 -7.84
CA LEU A 122 5.28 -5.42 -8.09
C LEU A 122 6.23 -4.51 -7.27
N PHE A 123 6.38 -4.78 -5.99
CA PHE A 123 7.26 -4.03 -5.10
C PHE A 123 8.73 -4.09 -5.53
N LYS A 124 9.26 -5.26 -5.84
CA LYS A 124 10.66 -5.45 -6.25
C LYS A 124 10.98 -4.74 -7.57
N ASN A 125 10.08 -4.82 -8.54
CA ASN A 125 10.35 -4.37 -9.90
C ASN A 125 10.00 -2.89 -10.12
N TYR A 126 9.07 -2.34 -9.33
CA TYR A 126 8.50 -1.01 -9.61
C TYR A 126 8.54 -0.04 -8.43
N ARG A 127 9.06 -0.45 -7.27
CA ARG A 127 9.22 0.46 -6.14
C ARG A 127 10.13 1.63 -6.48
N PRO A 128 9.69 2.90 -6.30
CA PRO A 128 10.58 4.05 -6.46
C PRO A 128 11.62 4.10 -5.33
N LYS A 129 12.79 4.65 -5.62
CA LYS A 129 13.90 4.73 -4.66
C LYS A 129 13.56 5.56 -3.41
N ASN A 130 12.63 6.50 -3.54
CA ASN A 130 12.19 7.38 -2.46
C ASN A 130 10.94 6.89 -1.72
N MET A 131 10.51 5.65 -1.93
CA MET A 131 9.41 5.07 -1.15
C MET A 131 9.85 4.81 0.29
N SER A 132 9.25 5.54 1.23
CA SER A 132 9.54 5.43 2.66
C SER A 132 8.74 4.32 3.35
N HIS A 133 7.48 4.12 2.96
CA HIS A 133 6.57 3.19 3.62
C HIS A 133 5.76 2.36 2.62
N LEU A 134 5.59 1.09 2.94
CA LEU A 134 4.63 0.20 2.28
C LEU A 134 3.75 -0.46 3.35
N LEU A 135 2.44 -0.27 3.25
CA LEU A 135 1.46 -0.93 4.09
C LEU A 135 0.81 -2.05 3.28
N LEU A 136 1.10 -3.30 3.65
CA LEU A 136 0.43 -4.47 3.10
C LEU A 136 -1.01 -4.46 3.61
N ALA A 137 -1.97 -4.44 2.70
CA ALA A 137 -3.37 -4.24 3.02
C ALA A 137 -4.25 -5.30 2.35
N HIS A 138 -5.53 -5.32 2.73
CA HIS A 138 -6.54 -6.20 2.16
C HIS A 138 -6.21 -7.70 2.25
N LEU A 139 -5.58 -8.12 3.35
CA LEU A 139 -5.23 -9.51 3.59
C LEU A 139 -6.48 -10.38 3.77
N SER A 140 -6.50 -11.53 3.13
CA SER A 140 -7.54 -12.56 3.34
C SER A 140 -7.47 -13.10 4.77
N LYS A 141 -8.63 -13.19 5.43
CA LYS A 141 -8.70 -13.77 6.77
C LYS A 141 -8.38 -15.27 6.79
N GLU A 142 -8.77 -15.98 5.72
CA GLU A 142 -8.68 -17.44 5.67
C GLU A 142 -7.42 -17.92 4.93
N ASN A 143 -6.86 -17.12 4.03
CA ASN A 143 -5.79 -17.54 3.13
C ASN A 143 -4.53 -16.67 3.27
N ASN A 144 -4.37 -15.95 4.37
CA ASN A 144 -3.19 -15.15 4.67
C ASN A 144 -3.05 -14.92 6.19
N SER A 145 -1.88 -14.45 6.61
CA SER A 145 -1.67 -13.86 7.92
C SER A 145 -0.76 -12.63 7.82
N PRO A 146 -0.82 -11.71 8.79
CA PRO A 146 0.08 -10.56 8.86
C PRO A 146 1.55 -10.98 8.83
N GLU A 147 1.91 -12.03 9.55
CA GLU A 147 3.28 -12.55 9.67
C GLU A 147 3.75 -13.11 8.33
N LEU A 148 2.92 -13.91 7.65
CA LEU A 148 3.24 -14.51 6.36
C LEU A 148 3.43 -13.43 5.29
N ALA A 149 2.52 -12.46 5.22
CA ALA A 149 2.66 -11.34 4.33
C ALA A 149 3.95 -10.57 4.59
N LEU A 150 4.22 -10.20 5.85
CA LEU A 150 5.40 -9.42 6.23
C LEU A 150 6.71 -10.15 5.92
N GLN A 151 6.82 -11.43 6.24
CA GLN A 151 8.01 -12.25 6.01
C GLN A 151 8.44 -12.28 4.54
N ASN A 152 7.51 -12.25 3.60
CA ASN A 152 7.82 -12.19 2.18
C ASN A 152 8.52 -10.89 1.78
N PHE A 153 8.19 -9.76 2.40
CA PHE A 153 8.68 -8.43 2.01
C PHE A 153 9.94 -7.98 2.76
N LEU A 154 10.11 -8.37 4.02
CA LEU A 154 11.24 -7.92 4.85
C LEU A 154 12.62 -8.11 4.21
N PRO A 155 12.94 -9.25 3.54
CA PRO A 155 14.25 -9.43 2.90
C PRO A 155 14.52 -8.45 1.76
N HIS A 156 13.48 -7.80 1.23
CA HIS A 156 13.53 -6.89 0.09
C HIS A 156 13.22 -5.43 0.44
N ALA A 157 13.01 -5.15 1.72
CA ALA A 157 12.55 -3.85 2.20
C ALA A 157 13.54 -2.70 1.92
N ASN A 158 14.86 -2.97 2.03
CA ASN A 158 15.92 -1.95 2.00
C ASN A 158 15.57 -0.79 2.96
N GLN A 159 15.45 0.46 2.44
CA GLN A 159 15.07 1.64 3.22
C GLN A 159 13.55 1.82 3.41
N THR A 160 12.70 1.05 2.72
CA THR A 160 11.26 1.14 2.86
C THR A 160 10.79 0.44 4.12
N GLN A 161 10.09 1.13 5.00
CA GLN A 161 9.45 0.51 6.14
C GLN A 161 8.22 -0.28 5.68
N ILE A 162 8.21 -1.59 5.97
CA ILE A 162 7.08 -2.46 5.64
C ILE A 162 6.21 -2.63 6.87
N LEU A 163 4.92 -2.36 6.72
CA LEU A 163 3.90 -2.52 7.74
C LEU A 163 2.77 -3.39 7.20
N VAL A 164 1.97 -3.95 8.09
CA VAL A 164 0.71 -4.62 7.73
C VAL A 164 -0.45 -3.84 8.32
N ALA A 165 -1.40 -3.46 7.48
CA ALA A 165 -2.62 -2.79 7.92
C ALA A 165 -3.51 -3.78 8.69
N SER A 166 -3.82 -3.45 9.94
CA SER A 166 -4.72 -4.25 10.77
C SER A 166 -6.15 -4.17 10.24
N ARG A 167 -6.87 -5.27 10.38
CA ARG A 167 -8.33 -5.33 10.12
C ARG A 167 -9.13 -4.72 11.27
N TYR A 168 -8.57 -4.70 12.47
CA TYR A 168 -9.28 -4.45 13.70
C TYR A 168 -8.92 -3.12 14.36
N GLU A 169 -7.70 -2.65 14.12
CA GLU A 169 -7.17 -1.46 14.78
C GLU A 169 -6.57 -0.48 13.76
N PRO A 170 -6.63 0.83 14.03
CA PRO A 170 -5.97 1.81 13.19
C PRO A 170 -4.45 1.61 13.24
N SER A 171 -3.78 1.86 12.12
CA SER A 171 -2.32 1.95 12.10
C SER A 171 -1.84 3.14 12.94
N PRO A 172 -0.61 3.10 13.46
CA PRO A 172 -0.02 4.28 14.07
C PRO A 172 0.05 5.44 13.07
N LEU A 173 0.17 6.65 13.58
CA LEU A 173 0.42 7.81 12.73
C LEU A 173 1.77 7.62 12.03
N ILE A 174 1.77 7.75 10.71
CA ILE A 174 2.95 7.61 9.87
C ILE A 174 3.21 8.95 9.22
N GLU A 175 4.38 9.51 9.49
CA GLU A 175 4.84 10.72 8.83
C GLU A 175 5.53 10.36 7.51
N ILE A 176 5.05 10.94 6.40
CA ILE A 176 5.63 10.74 5.07
C ILE A 176 6.21 12.07 4.62
N ALA A 177 7.53 12.17 4.59
CA ALA A 177 8.25 13.32 4.11
C ALA A 177 8.94 13.02 2.76
N PRO A 178 9.19 14.04 1.90
CA PRO A 178 10.10 13.89 0.79
C PRO A 178 11.47 13.54 1.34
N VAL A 179 11.99 12.38 0.96
CA VAL A 179 13.35 11.99 1.40
C VAL A 179 14.33 12.72 0.53
N ASP A 180 14.92 13.81 1.04
CA ASP A 180 16.03 14.48 0.39
C ASP A 180 17.24 13.54 0.32
N ARG A 181 17.97 13.53 -0.80
CA ARG A 181 19.15 12.65 -1.00
C ARG A 181 20.19 12.73 0.11
N TYR A 182 20.26 13.86 0.81
CA TYR A 182 21.17 14.06 1.94
C TYR A 182 20.76 13.29 3.19
N GLU A 183 19.45 13.19 3.48
CA GLU A 183 18.96 12.44 4.65
C GLU A 183 19.07 10.92 4.45
N LEU A 184 18.93 10.41 3.21
CA LEU A 184 19.15 9.00 2.90
C LEU A 184 20.57 8.52 3.28
N GLN A 185 21.57 9.40 3.19
CA GLN A 185 22.95 9.07 3.61
C GLN A 185 23.12 9.05 5.13
N LEU A 186 22.32 9.81 5.89
CA LEU A 186 22.35 9.84 7.35
C LEU A 186 21.60 8.65 7.97
N LEU A 187 20.54 8.17 7.33
CA LEU A 187 19.76 7.00 7.80
C LEU A 187 20.52 5.67 7.62
N HIS A 188 21.59 5.64 6.82
CA HIS A 188 22.45 4.45 6.62
C HIS A 188 23.51 4.25 7.70
N LYS A 189 23.57 5.09 8.74
CA LYS A 189 24.40 4.77 9.92
C LYS A 189 23.66 3.71 10.73
N PRO A 190 24.23 2.49 10.91
CA PRO A 190 23.63 1.47 11.75
C PRO A 190 23.44 2.06 13.15
N LYS A 191 22.22 2.02 13.69
CA LYS A 191 22.00 2.37 15.09
C LYS A 191 22.92 1.50 15.93
N PRO A 192 23.64 2.08 16.92
CA PRO A 192 24.49 1.30 17.78
C PRO A 192 23.65 0.23 18.44
N VAL A 193 24.03 -1.02 18.26
CA VAL A 193 23.45 -2.17 18.96
C VAL A 193 23.81 -1.96 20.42
N ILE A 194 22.84 -1.55 21.23
CA ILE A 194 22.99 -1.56 22.69
C ILE A 194 23.11 -3.04 23.07
N LYS A 195 24.33 -3.51 23.28
CA LYS A 195 24.57 -4.79 23.91
C LYS A 195 23.97 -4.72 25.30
N ALA A 196 22.90 -5.46 25.54
CA ALA A 196 22.42 -5.70 26.89
C ALA A 196 23.57 -6.39 27.64
N THR A 197 24.18 -5.70 28.56
CA THR A 197 25.09 -6.28 29.55
C THR A 197 24.23 -7.18 30.43
N GLN A 198 24.39 -8.49 30.25
CA GLN A 198 23.83 -9.49 31.12
C GLN A 198 24.53 -9.29 32.50
N GLY A 199 23.82 -8.64 33.43
CA GLY A 199 24.24 -8.58 34.80
C GLY A 199 24.24 -10.00 35.38
N SER A 200 25.40 -10.47 35.85
CA SER A 200 25.55 -11.70 36.63
C SER A 200 24.67 -11.61 37.87
N LEU A 201 23.72 -12.50 37.99
CA LEU A 201 22.81 -12.67 39.15
C LEU A 201 23.41 -13.74 40.08
N PHE A 202 24.67 -13.58 40.54
CA PHE A 202 25.25 -14.33 41.66
C PHE A 202 26.51 -13.59 42.12
N ASP A 203 26.33 -12.79 43.17
CA ASP A 203 27.25 -12.63 44.32
C ASP A 203 26.39 -12.13 45.49
#